data_80b1097599cf12f30668d86ba9837732
#
_entry.id   80b1097599cf12f30668d86ba9837732
#
_cell.length_a   1.000
_cell.length_b   1.000
_cell.length_c   1.000
_cell.angle_alpha   90.00
_cell.angle_beta   90.00
_cell.angle_gamma   90.00
#
_symmetry.space_group_name_H-M   'P 1'
#
loop_
_entity.id
_entity.type
_entity.pdbx_description
1 polymer ?
#
loop_
_entity_poly.entity_id
_entity_poly.type
_entity_poly.pdbx_seq_one_letter_code
_entity_poly.pdbx_strand_id
1 'polypeptide(L)'
;MGHCVGKSGPRSIGVGTITALVACVVLLQPAHATELDVRHGGPLTGLFGLPSPGESAALAPQESWRLDFLVQGSSHSISETDADEELLLDGETWRTALRLRTRFRERWEFGVEVPWLRHSGGNLDGLIDDWHALFGLPDGIRDQVPRDELRYAYRNPAGQVLDLTESRGGLGDIRLSAGYRLRQDAGGSLSLRAAVELPTGDEDELTGNGAADYSLGIAWQRDSAERSGRWSAHVMAGVIRFGATDLPAIGAATREFGGWAQAGVGWRLTPRVELLGQLQAASSPIDSGLDAWGGSVMLGLGAGIDIGRHYRLQLGFTEDVDVETSPDITFMLRLGRR
;
A
#
# COMPACT_ATOMS: atom_id res chain seq x y z
N MET A 1 -24.52 41.60 -13.19
CA MET A 1 -23.23 41.24 -12.60
C MET A 1 -23.28 39.73 -12.44
N GLY A 2 -22.69 39.01 -13.39
CA GLY A 2 -22.72 37.55 -13.41
C GLY A 2 -21.42 37.03 -12.77
N HIS A 3 -21.54 36.23 -11.74
CA HIS A 3 -20.42 35.45 -11.22
C HIS A 3 -20.30 34.17 -12.08
N CYS A 4 -19.22 34.05 -12.81
CA CYS A 4 -18.78 32.77 -13.37
C CYS A 4 -18.13 31.96 -12.26
N VAL A 5 -18.81 30.93 -11.79
CA VAL A 5 -18.22 29.88 -10.98
C VAL A 5 -17.45 28.96 -11.95
N GLY A 6 -16.14 28.97 -11.83
CA GLY A 6 -15.28 28.05 -12.58
C GLY A 6 -15.46 26.63 -12.00
N LYS A 7 -15.99 25.72 -12.79
CA LYS A 7 -15.93 24.28 -12.49
C LYS A 7 -14.49 23.82 -12.57
N SER A 8 -13.89 23.46 -11.44
CA SER A 8 -12.67 22.68 -11.40
C SER A 8 -13.04 21.26 -11.87
N GLY A 9 -12.62 20.88 -13.07
CA GLY A 9 -12.79 19.52 -13.56
C GLY A 9 -11.91 18.56 -12.73
N PRO A 10 -12.26 17.27 -12.66
CA PRO A 10 -11.49 16.28 -11.90
C PRO A 10 -10.06 16.22 -12.43
N ARG A 11 -9.08 16.42 -11.57
CA ARG A 11 -7.67 16.20 -11.86
C ARG A 11 -7.41 14.69 -11.87
N SER A 12 -7.71 14.04 -13.00
CA SER A 12 -7.26 12.68 -13.20
C SER A 12 -5.74 12.67 -13.20
N ILE A 13 -5.10 11.95 -12.30
CA ILE A 13 -3.69 11.60 -12.40
C ILE A 13 -3.59 10.70 -13.65
N GLY A 14 -3.29 11.32 -14.79
CA GLY A 14 -3.22 10.61 -16.06
C GLY A 14 -2.02 9.66 -16.06
N VAL A 15 -2.07 8.67 -16.95
CA VAL A 15 -0.99 7.71 -17.24
C VAL A 15 0.39 8.40 -17.42
N GLY A 16 0.43 9.68 -17.75
CA GLY A 16 1.63 10.50 -17.87
C GLY A 16 2.40 10.70 -16.55
N THR A 17 1.72 10.76 -15.40
CA THR A 17 2.38 10.95 -14.10
C THR A 17 3.07 9.65 -13.64
N ILE A 18 2.51 8.51 -13.96
CA ILE A 18 3.09 7.18 -13.67
C ILE A 18 4.38 6.97 -14.50
N THR A 19 4.40 7.45 -15.76
CA THR A 19 5.56 7.30 -16.65
C THR A 19 6.75 8.16 -16.20
N ALA A 20 6.52 9.32 -15.60
CA ALA A 20 7.59 10.19 -15.11
C ALA A 20 8.32 9.63 -13.87
N LEU A 21 7.65 8.84 -13.03
CA LEU A 21 8.24 8.22 -11.84
C LEU A 21 9.29 7.15 -12.21
N VAL A 22 9.13 6.47 -13.34
CA VAL A 22 10.03 5.39 -13.80
C VAL A 22 11.37 5.94 -14.33
N ALA A 23 11.41 7.18 -14.80
CA ALA A 23 12.59 7.73 -15.49
C ALA A 23 13.73 8.23 -14.58
N CYS A 24 13.46 8.51 -13.29
CA CYS A 24 14.44 9.14 -12.39
C CYS A 24 15.45 8.19 -11.70
N VAL A 25 15.30 6.88 -11.78
CA VAL A 25 16.07 5.91 -10.93
C VAL A 25 17.35 5.37 -11.59
N VAL A 26 17.67 5.73 -12.83
CA VAL A 26 18.66 5.00 -13.66
C VAL A 26 20.15 5.23 -13.30
N LEU A 27 20.52 6.08 -12.34
CA LEU A 27 21.92 6.53 -12.17
C LEU A 27 22.63 6.10 -10.86
N LEU A 28 22.05 5.23 -10.02
CA LEU A 28 22.65 4.88 -8.72
C LEU A 28 23.35 3.52 -8.73
N GLN A 29 24.51 3.44 -8.06
CA GLN A 29 25.32 2.20 -7.91
C GLN A 29 24.91 1.39 -6.64
N PRO A 30 25.08 0.05 -6.59
CA PRO A 30 24.17 -0.85 -5.91
C PRO A 30 24.56 -1.41 -4.52
N ALA A 31 23.59 -1.68 -3.67
CA ALA A 31 23.60 -2.57 -2.49
C ALA A 31 22.20 -3.18 -2.31
N HIS A 32 22.01 -4.23 -1.53
CA HIS A 32 20.72 -4.96 -1.46
C HIS A 32 19.53 -4.03 -1.22
N ALA A 33 18.66 -3.88 -2.23
CA ALA A 33 17.41 -3.17 -2.07
C ALA A 33 16.45 -4.02 -1.26
N THR A 34 15.91 -3.43 -0.22
CA THR A 34 14.76 -4.01 0.46
C THR A 34 13.65 -2.98 0.39
N GLU A 35 12.63 -3.28 -0.36
CA GLU A 35 11.42 -2.47 -0.45
C GLU A 35 10.74 -2.38 0.90
N LEU A 36 10.11 -1.23 1.19
CA LEU A 36 9.17 -1.08 2.29
C LEU A 36 7.88 -1.84 1.93
N ASP A 37 7.41 -2.66 2.85
CA ASP A 37 6.23 -3.50 2.64
C ASP A 37 4.97 -2.77 3.11
N VAL A 38 4.57 -1.77 2.36
CA VAL A 38 3.40 -0.93 2.66
C VAL A 38 2.33 -1.17 1.60
N ARG A 39 1.11 -1.41 2.06
CA ARG A 39 -0.10 -1.40 1.25
C ARG A 39 -0.86 -0.09 1.47
N HIS A 40 -1.73 0.22 0.54
CA HIS A 40 -2.75 1.24 0.77
C HIS A 40 -3.60 0.81 1.97
N GLY A 41 -3.51 1.55 3.07
CA GLY A 41 -4.15 1.19 4.33
C GLY A 41 -5.59 1.69 4.47
N GLY A 42 -6.18 2.29 3.43
CA GLY A 42 -7.55 2.81 3.45
C GLY A 42 -8.56 1.71 3.76
N PRO A 43 -9.58 1.96 4.60
CA PRO A 43 -10.51 0.93 5.05
C PRO A 43 -11.39 0.40 3.92
N LEU A 44 -11.59 1.17 2.85
CA LEU A 44 -12.39 0.81 1.69
C LEU A 44 -11.50 0.53 0.46
N THR A 45 -10.61 1.44 0.10
CA THR A 45 -9.68 1.27 -1.04
C THR A 45 -8.66 0.16 -0.82
N GLY A 46 -8.27 -0.10 0.42
CA GLY A 46 -7.35 -1.18 0.80
C GLY A 46 -7.92 -2.60 0.65
N LEU A 47 -9.23 -2.73 0.45
CA LEU A 47 -9.90 -4.01 0.22
C LEU A 47 -9.70 -4.55 -1.20
N PHE A 48 -9.23 -3.73 -2.13
CA PHE A 48 -9.07 -4.08 -3.53
C PHE A 48 -7.62 -4.42 -3.84
N GLY A 49 -7.16 -5.61 -3.56
CA GLY A 49 -5.92 -6.25 -3.98
C GLY A 49 -4.76 -5.39 -4.51
N LEU A 50 -4.62 -4.15 -4.02
CA LEU A 50 -3.53 -3.27 -4.43
C LEU A 50 -2.19 -3.94 -4.10
N PRO A 51 -1.27 -4.05 -5.05
CA PRO A 51 -0.10 -4.87 -4.93
C PRO A 51 0.71 -4.54 -3.69
N SER A 52 1.12 -5.58 -3.00
CA SER A 52 2.05 -5.42 -1.89
C SER A 52 3.46 -5.14 -2.42
N PRO A 53 4.11 -4.08 -1.96
CA PRO A 53 5.49 -3.79 -2.33
C PRO A 53 6.50 -4.88 -1.95
N GLY A 54 6.14 -5.83 -1.09
CA GLY A 54 7.02 -6.92 -0.70
C GLY A 54 7.33 -7.96 -1.79
N GLU A 55 6.90 -7.76 -3.02
CA GLU A 55 7.19 -8.64 -4.17
C GLU A 55 8.38 -8.12 -4.99
N SER A 56 9.57 -8.09 -4.39
CA SER A 56 10.78 -7.62 -5.06
C SER A 56 11.16 -8.45 -6.29
N ALA A 57 12.05 -7.92 -7.13
CA ALA A 57 12.60 -8.66 -8.27
C ALA A 57 13.49 -9.83 -7.84
N ALA A 58 14.09 -9.77 -6.65
CA ALA A 58 14.88 -10.87 -6.10
C ALA A 58 13.96 -11.96 -5.54
N LEU A 59 14.13 -13.18 -6.04
CA LEU A 59 13.41 -14.35 -5.53
C LEU A 59 13.95 -14.75 -4.15
N ALA A 60 13.14 -15.46 -3.36
CA ALA A 60 13.58 -16.10 -2.12
C ALA A 60 14.84 -16.97 -2.35
N PRO A 61 15.68 -17.22 -1.33
CA PRO A 61 16.82 -18.11 -1.44
C PRO A 61 16.40 -19.51 -1.90
N GLN A 62 17.28 -20.20 -2.62
CA GLN A 62 16.99 -21.55 -3.12
C GLN A 62 16.88 -22.54 -1.95
N GLU A 63 15.94 -23.50 -2.08
CA GLU A 63 15.72 -24.57 -1.09
C GLU A 63 15.41 -24.10 0.33
N SER A 64 14.92 -22.87 0.47
CA SER A 64 14.54 -22.30 1.75
C SER A 64 13.14 -21.69 1.72
N TRP A 65 12.49 -21.72 2.88
CA TRP A 65 11.27 -20.98 3.13
C TRP A 65 11.62 -19.62 3.72
N ARG A 66 10.95 -18.59 3.24
CA ARG A 66 10.98 -17.25 3.85
C ARG A 66 9.64 -16.98 4.51
N LEU A 67 9.66 -16.79 5.81
CA LEU A 67 8.51 -16.41 6.60
C LEU A 67 8.68 -14.94 7.02
N ASP A 68 7.69 -14.14 6.71
CA ASP A 68 7.62 -12.73 7.13
C ASP A 68 6.36 -12.55 8.02
N PHE A 69 6.51 -11.88 9.14
CA PHE A 69 5.44 -11.36 9.97
C PHE A 69 5.34 -9.85 9.72
N LEU A 70 4.14 -9.37 9.41
CA LEU A 70 3.88 -7.99 9.06
C LEU A 70 2.82 -7.40 9.98
N VAL A 71 3.01 -6.15 10.36
CA VAL A 71 2.01 -5.33 11.05
C VAL A 71 1.99 -3.98 10.37
N GLN A 72 0.81 -3.50 10.06
CA GLN A 72 0.57 -2.18 9.49
C GLN A 72 -0.60 -1.56 10.25
N GLY A 73 -0.45 -0.32 10.70
CA GLY A 73 -1.50 0.47 11.34
C GLY A 73 -1.66 1.78 10.59
N SER A 74 -2.86 2.07 10.10
CA SER A 74 -3.21 3.24 9.31
C SER A 74 -4.26 4.05 10.04
N SER A 75 -4.06 5.36 10.12
CA SER A 75 -5.04 6.30 10.68
C SER A 75 -5.70 7.10 9.59
N HIS A 76 -6.98 7.35 9.72
CA HIS A 76 -7.83 8.03 8.76
C HIS A 76 -8.57 9.17 9.43
N SER A 77 -8.59 10.33 8.78
CA SER A 77 -9.32 11.50 9.21
C SER A 77 -9.73 12.33 7.98
N ILE A 78 -10.64 11.76 7.18
CA ILE A 78 -11.05 12.30 5.87
C ILE A 78 -12.55 12.59 5.91
N SER A 79 -12.95 13.80 5.50
CA SER A 79 -14.35 14.17 5.29
C SER A 79 -14.48 14.97 4.00
N GLU A 80 -15.27 14.45 3.07
CA GLU A 80 -15.53 15.10 1.81
C GLU A 80 -17.00 14.98 1.42
N THR A 81 -17.54 16.02 0.83
CA THR A 81 -18.93 16.07 0.35
C THR A 81 -18.97 16.78 -0.98
N ASP A 82 -19.54 16.13 -1.99
CA ASP A 82 -19.95 16.73 -3.24
C ASP A 82 -21.49 16.65 -3.38
N ALA A 83 -22.05 17.18 -4.48
CA ALA A 83 -23.49 17.36 -4.67
C ALA A 83 -24.35 16.13 -4.31
N ASP A 84 -23.86 14.93 -4.62
CA ASP A 84 -24.59 13.66 -4.48
C ASP A 84 -23.83 12.59 -3.69
N GLU A 85 -22.60 12.88 -3.23
CA GLU A 85 -21.74 11.93 -2.52
C GLU A 85 -21.29 12.52 -1.18
N GLU A 86 -21.12 11.66 -0.18
CA GLU A 86 -20.60 12.04 1.13
C GLU A 86 -19.72 10.93 1.67
N LEU A 87 -18.49 11.28 2.06
CA LEU A 87 -17.50 10.37 2.63
C LEU A 87 -17.04 10.90 3.99
N LEU A 88 -17.01 10.02 4.98
CA LEU A 88 -16.38 10.26 6.28
C LEU A 88 -15.60 9.00 6.66
N LEU A 89 -14.29 9.13 6.76
CA LEU A 89 -13.41 8.08 7.26
C LEU A 89 -12.68 8.60 8.50
N ASP A 90 -13.10 8.14 9.66
CA ASP A 90 -12.51 8.49 10.96
C ASP A 90 -12.23 7.22 11.74
N GLY A 91 -10.97 6.98 12.13
CA GLY A 91 -10.55 5.80 12.87
C GLY A 91 -9.27 5.16 12.35
N GLU A 92 -9.03 3.93 12.79
CA GLU A 92 -7.81 3.17 12.48
C GLU A 92 -8.10 1.83 11.83
N THR A 93 -7.27 1.48 10.85
CA THR A 93 -7.22 0.14 10.25
C THR A 93 -5.89 -0.52 10.57
N TRP A 94 -5.95 -1.64 11.30
CA TRP A 94 -4.80 -2.48 11.61
C TRP A 94 -4.82 -3.73 10.75
N ARG A 95 -3.69 -4.02 10.10
CA ARG A 95 -3.47 -5.22 9.30
C ARG A 95 -2.26 -5.98 9.84
N THR A 96 -2.49 -7.22 10.26
CA THR A 96 -1.43 -8.17 10.64
C THR A 96 -1.41 -9.29 9.63
N ALA A 97 -0.25 -9.69 9.12
CA ALA A 97 -0.18 -10.78 8.15
C ALA A 97 1.00 -11.71 8.38
N LEU A 98 0.81 -12.97 8.01
CA LEU A 98 1.87 -13.96 7.84
C LEU A 98 2.04 -14.23 6.37
N ARG A 99 3.28 -14.07 5.86
CA ARG A 99 3.63 -14.35 4.47
C ARG A 99 4.68 -15.44 4.42
N LEU A 100 4.38 -16.49 3.68
CA LEU A 100 5.30 -17.58 3.39
C LEU A 100 5.64 -17.57 1.92
N ARG A 101 6.93 -17.59 1.60
CA ARG A 101 7.42 -17.68 0.22
C ARG A 101 8.42 -18.81 0.10
N THR A 102 8.39 -19.49 -1.03
CA THR A 102 9.34 -20.55 -1.36
C THR A 102 9.75 -20.45 -2.81
N ARG A 103 11.02 -20.74 -3.07
CA ARG A 103 11.54 -20.82 -4.43
C ARG A 103 11.40 -22.26 -4.93
N PHE A 104 10.81 -22.38 -6.11
CA PHE A 104 10.70 -23.64 -6.83
C PHE A 104 11.58 -23.61 -8.07
N ARG A 105 12.51 -24.56 -8.15
CA ARG A 105 13.57 -24.56 -9.17
C ARG A 105 14.37 -23.25 -9.17
N GLU A 106 15.02 -22.92 -10.27
CA GLU A 106 15.91 -21.75 -10.32
C GLU A 106 15.18 -20.42 -10.53
N ARG A 107 14.01 -20.44 -11.18
CA ARG A 107 13.37 -19.24 -11.71
C ARG A 107 11.99 -18.93 -11.15
N TRP A 108 11.37 -19.84 -10.40
CA TRP A 108 10.03 -19.67 -9.87
C TRP A 108 10.05 -19.42 -8.37
N GLU A 109 9.17 -18.57 -7.93
CA GLU A 109 8.83 -18.36 -6.53
C GLU A 109 7.31 -18.42 -6.38
N PHE A 110 6.83 -19.04 -5.30
CA PHE A 110 5.43 -19.05 -4.93
C PHE A 110 5.29 -18.54 -3.50
N GLY A 111 4.20 -17.83 -3.26
CA GLY A 111 3.91 -17.25 -1.96
C GLY A 111 2.45 -17.37 -1.58
N VAL A 112 2.21 -17.37 -0.28
CA VAL A 112 0.90 -17.21 0.33
C VAL A 112 1.01 -16.18 1.44
N GLU A 113 0.03 -15.29 1.52
CA GLU A 113 -0.11 -14.32 2.59
C GLU A 113 -1.50 -14.43 3.17
N VAL A 114 -1.56 -14.53 4.49
CA VAL A 114 -2.79 -14.65 5.28
C VAL A 114 -2.89 -13.40 6.16
N PRO A 115 -3.74 -12.43 5.82
CA PRO A 115 -3.94 -11.22 6.61
C PRO A 115 -5.06 -11.38 7.62
N TRP A 116 -4.97 -10.60 8.70
CA TRP A 116 -6.02 -10.32 9.66
C TRP A 116 -6.18 -8.81 9.75
N LEU A 117 -7.40 -8.32 9.54
CA LEU A 117 -7.73 -6.91 9.61
C LEU A 117 -8.53 -6.61 10.88
N ARG A 118 -8.39 -5.38 11.37
CA ARG A 118 -9.19 -4.82 12.45
C ARG A 118 -9.41 -3.34 12.22
N HIS A 119 -10.66 -2.92 12.27
CA HIS A 119 -11.09 -1.53 12.26
C HIS A 119 -11.53 -1.13 13.66
N SER A 120 -11.09 0.02 14.14
CA SER A 120 -11.42 0.55 15.49
C SER A 120 -11.21 2.04 15.54
N GLY A 121 -11.74 2.71 16.56
CA GLY A 121 -11.42 4.11 16.86
C GLY A 121 -9.93 4.31 17.18
N GLY A 122 -9.29 3.27 17.69
CA GLY A 122 -7.84 3.22 17.89
C GLY A 122 -7.32 3.99 19.10
N ASN A 123 -6.05 4.38 19.04
CA ASN A 123 -5.33 5.12 20.09
C ASN A 123 -4.16 5.93 19.50
N LEU A 124 -4.08 6.08 18.18
CA LEU A 124 -2.98 6.81 17.54
C LEU A 124 -3.19 8.32 17.49
N ASP A 125 -4.41 8.81 17.72
CA ASP A 125 -4.75 10.24 17.60
C ASP A 125 -3.78 11.12 18.38
N GLY A 126 -3.53 10.81 19.65
CA GLY A 126 -2.59 11.59 20.46
C GLY A 126 -1.15 11.55 19.94
N LEU A 127 -0.70 10.41 19.39
CA LEU A 127 0.63 10.28 18.79
C LEU A 127 0.73 11.09 17.49
N ILE A 128 -0.33 11.10 16.70
CA ILE A 128 -0.39 11.81 15.42
C ILE A 128 -0.47 13.32 15.64
N ASP A 129 -1.28 13.78 16.61
CA ASP A 129 -1.35 15.19 16.99
C ASP A 129 0.04 15.71 17.43
N ASP A 130 0.75 14.94 18.26
CA ASP A 130 2.13 15.27 18.67
C ASP A 130 3.10 15.31 17.49
N TRP A 131 2.93 14.39 16.53
CA TRP A 131 3.72 14.32 15.30
C TRP A 131 3.45 15.53 14.39
N HIS A 132 2.18 15.86 14.14
CA HIS A 132 1.79 17.03 13.34
C HIS A 132 2.31 18.31 13.97
N ALA A 133 2.16 18.47 15.29
CA ALA A 133 2.68 19.62 16.02
C ALA A 133 4.22 19.75 15.92
N LEU A 134 4.95 18.61 15.92
CA LEU A 134 6.42 18.60 15.81
C LEU A 134 6.91 19.05 14.43
N PHE A 135 6.21 18.65 13.36
CA PHE A 135 6.62 18.92 11.98
C PHE A 135 5.84 20.07 11.32
N GLY A 136 4.86 20.63 12.00
CA GLY A 136 4.02 21.71 11.48
C GLY A 136 3.10 21.25 10.34
N LEU A 137 2.61 20.01 10.43
CA LEU A 137 1.68 19.41 9.46
C LEU A 137 0.23 19.83 9.78
N PRO A 138 -0.65 19.88 8.78
CA PRO A 138 -2.06 20.21 9.00
C PRO A 138 -2.78 19.05 9.73
N ASP A 139 -3.72 19.40 10.64
CA ASP A 139 -4.46 18.41 11.43
C ASP A 139 -5.72 17.87 10.72
N GLY A 140 -6.03 18.36 9.50
CA GLY A 140 -7.21 17.92 8.74
C GLY A 140 -8.51 18.22 9.50
N ILE A 141 -9.38 17.21 9.61
CA ILE A 141 -10.65 17.30 10.37
C ILE A 141 -10.54 16.81 11.82
N ARG A 142 -9.34 16.42 12.30
CA ARG A 142 -9.13 15.83 13.65
C ARG A 142 -9.67 16.69 14.79
N ASP A 143 -9.59 18.00 14.66
CA ASP A 143 -10.17 18.94 15.65
C ASP A 143 -11.70 18.99 15.65
N GLN A 144 -12.35 18.41 14.64
CA GLN A 144 -13.80 18.45 14.43
C GLN A 144 -14.50 17.13 14.75
N VAL A 145 -13.74 16.05 14.93
CA VAL A 145 -14.26 14.70 15.25
C VAL A 145 -13.84 14.30 16.67
N PRO A 146 -14.64 13.48 17.36
CA PRO A 146 -14.25 12.93 18.65
C PRO A 146 -13.02 12.03 18.51
N ARG A 147 -12.13 12.03 19.48
CA ARG A 147 -10.96 11.15 19.51
C ARG A 147 -11.35 9.71 19.80
N ASP A 148 -10.57 8.78 19.26
CA ASP A 148 -10.68 7.33 19.49
C ASP A 148 -12.06 6.75 19.11
N GLU A 149 -12.80 7.41 18.23
CA GLU A 149 -14.07 6.94 17.67
C GLU A 149 -13.85 6.29 16.28
N LEU A 150 -14.72 5.37 15.92
CA LEU A 150 -14.75 4.75 14.60
C LEU A 150 -15.99 5.21 13.85
N ARG A 151 -15.77 5.77 12.67
CA ARG A 151 -16.82 5.99 11.71
C ARG A 151 -16.31 5.91 10.27
N TYR A 152 -16.62 4.83 9.57
CA TYR A 152 -16.40 4.71 8.13
C TYR A 152 -17.75 4.76 7.45
N ALA A 153 -18.08 5.92 6.88
CA ALA A 153 -19.36 6.16 6.25
C ALA A 153 -19.16 6.65 4.81
N TYR A 154 -19.94 6.09 3.90
CA TYR A 154 -20.01 6.55 2.52
C TYR A 154 -21.44 6.47 2.00
N ARG A 155 -21.89 7.54 1.35
CA ARG A 155 -23.17 7.63 0.65
C ARG A 155 -22.91 7.96 -0.82
N ASN A 156 -23.34 7.08 -1.71
CA ASN A 156 -23.17 7.24 -3.14
C ASN A 156 -24.32 8.05 -3.79
N PRO A 157 -24.20 8.46 -5.08
CA PRO A 157 -25.23 9.22 -5.78
C PRO A 157 -26.59 8.51 -5.89
N ALA A 158 -26.64 7.20 -5.79
CA ALA A 158 -27.88 6.43 -5.78
C ALA A 158 -28.57 6.40 -4.40
N GLY A 159 -27.97 7.04 -3.38
CA GLY A 159 -28.48 7.08 -2.00
C GLY A 159 -28.24 5.79 -1.21
N GLN A 160 -27.41 4.88 -1.72
CA GLN A 160 -26.97 3.72 -0.95
C GLN A 160 -25.94 4.16 0.09
N VAL A 161 -25.98 3.55 1.27
CA VAL A 161 -25.13 3.94 2.42
C VAL A 161 -24.36 2.73 2.91
N LEU A 162 -23.06 2.94 3.16
CA LEU A 162 -22.21 2.13 4.00
C LEU A 162 -21.95 2.96 5.27
N ASP A 163 -22.11 2.40 6.46
CA ASP A 163 -21.86 3.10 7.74
C ASP A 163 -21.38 2.09 8.79
N LEU A 164 -20.10 2.11 9.11
CA LEU A 164 -19.46 1.29 10.13
C LEU A 164 -19.09 2.17 11.33
N THR A 165 -19.71 1.90 12.47
CA THR A 165 -19.54 2.67 13.72
C THR A 165 -19.03 1.83 14.89
N GLU A 166 -18.94 0.52 14.71
CA GLU A 166 -18.45 -0.41 15.73
C GLU A 166 -17.17 -1.10 15.26
N SER A 167 -16.27 -1.38 16.21
CA SER A 167 -15.04 -2.09 15.90
C SER A 167 -15.34 -3.46 15.29
N ARG A 168 -14.72 -3.72 14.14
CA ARG A 168 -14.87 -4.93 13.35
C ARG A 168 -13.52 -5.53 13.02
N GLY A 169 -13.49 -6.80 12.66
CA GLY A 169 -12.28 -7.43 12.18
C GLY A 169 -12.39 -8.92 12.00
N GLY A 170 -11.49 -9.45 11.19
CA GLY A 170 -11.51 -10.86 10.82
C GLY A 170 -10.34 -11.22 9.90
N LEU A 171 -10.44 -12.43 9.36
CA LEU A 171 -9.57 -12.87 8.29
C LEU A 171 -9.80 -11.98 7.07
N GLY A 172 -8.71 -11.50 6.46
CA GLY A 172 -8.79 -10.77 5.21
C GLY A 172 -8.66 -11.67 3.99
N ASP A 173 -8.59 -11.06 2.79
CA ASP A 173 -8.43 -11.79 1.56
C ASP A 173 -7.04 -12.42 1.47
N ILE A 174 -7.01 -13.75 1.36
CA ILE A 174 -5.77 -14.52 1.23
C ILE A 174 -5.17 -14.25 -0.15
N ARG A 175 -3.89 -13.83 -0.15
CA ARG A 175 -3.15 -13.56 -1.36
C ARG A 175 -2.24 -14.72 -1.72
N LEU A 176 -2.40 -15.25 -2.94
CA LEU A 176 -1.47 -16.17 -3.58
C LEU A 176 -0.61 -15.41 -4.57
N SER A 177 0.70 -15.65 -4.58
CA SER A 177 1.63 -14.97 -5.47
C SER A 177 2.55 -15.93 -6.21
N ALA A 178 2.97 -15.50 -7.41
CA ALA A 178 3.97 -16.19 -8.22
C ALA A 178 4.98 -15.19 -8.77
N GLY A 179 6.25 -15.54 -8.71
CA GLY A 179 7.34 -14.78 -9.30
C GLY A 179 8.10 -15.62 -10.34
N TYR A 180 8.44 -15.01 -11.48
CA TYR A 180 9.29 -15.63 -12.48
C TYR A 180 10.48 -14.75 -12.81
N ARG A 181 11.70 -15.22 -12.52
CA ARG A 181 12.92 -14.49 -12.77
C ARG A 181 13.28 -14.54 -14.27
N LEU A 182 13.20 -13.37 -14.92
CA LEU A 182 13.59 -13.19 -16.31
C LEU A 182 15.11 -13.13 -16.44
N ARG A 183 15.77 -12.35 -15.57
CA ARG A 183 17.20 -12.08 -15.61
C ARG A 183 17.76 -11.87 -14.19
N GLN A 184 19.01 -12.28 -14.02
CA GLN A 184 19.82 -11.94 -12.84
C GLN A 184 21.30 -11.90 -13.26
N ASP A 185 21.93 -10.75 -13.11
CA ASP A 185 23.35 -10.52 -13.42
C ASP A 185 23.90 -9.36 -12.57
N ALA A 186 25.10 -8.88 -12.87
CA ALA A 186 25.71 -7.74 -12.19
C ALA A 186 24.89 -6.42 -12.29
N GLY A 187 23.98 -6.33 -13.27
CA GLY A 187 23.05 -5.20 -13.44
C GLY A 187 21.81 -5.29 -12.56
N GLY A 188 21.61 -6.40 -11.84
CA GLY A 188 20.47 -6.61 -10.95
C GLY A 188 19.58 -7.80 -11.35
N SER A 189 18.41 -7.86 -10.74
CA SER A 189 17.37 -8.87 -10.98
C SER A 189 16.18 -8.24 -11.70
N LEU A 190 15.61 -8.96 -12.64
CA LEU A 190 14.36 -8.63 -13.33
C LEU A 190 13.40 -9.81 -13.23
N SER A 191 12.18 -9.57 -12.79
CA SER A 191 11.18 -10.62 -12.58
C SER A 191 9.79 -10.17 -13.00
N LEU A 192 8.99 -11.11 -13.49
CA LEU A 192 7.54 -10.97 -13.56
C LEU A 192 6.95 -11.36 -12.21
N ARG A 193 5.89 -10.67 -11.82
CA ARG A 193 5.14 -10.91 -10.59
C ARG A 193 3.66 -11.00 -10.92
N ALA A 194 3.01 -12.04 -10.44
CA ALA A 194 1.57 -12.21 -10.54
C ALA A 194 1.00 -12.55 -9.17
N ALA A 195 -0.21 -12.10 -8.90
CA ALA A 195 -0.91 -12.50 -7.69
C ALA A 195 -2.42 -12.53 -7.91
N VAL A 196 -3.09 -13.29 -7.06
CA VAL A 196 -4.53 -13.29 -6.90
C VAL A 196 -4.87 -13.13 -5.42
N GLU A 197 -5.77 -12.23 -5.10
CA GLU A 197 -6.44 -12.16 -3.80
C GLU A 197 -7.75 -12.94 -3.92
N LEU A 198 -7.95 -13.86 -2.97
CA LEU A 198 -9.12 -14.73 -2.92
C LEU A 198 -10.15 -14.11 -1.98
N PRO A 199 -11.46 -14.17 -2.31
CA PRO A 199 -12.51 -13.59 -1.48
C PRO A 199 -12.74 -14.44 -0.22
N THR A 200 -11.82 -14.36 0.72
CA THR A 200 -11.85 -15.09 2.00
C THR A 200 -12.16 -14.18 3.18
N GLY A 201 -12.09 -12.87 2.99
CA GLY A 201 -12.55 -11.87 3.93
C GLY A 201 -14.08 -11.76 3.94
N ASP A 202 -14.57 -10.91 4.80
CA ASP A 202 -15.99 -10.67 5.02
C ASP A 202 -16.31 -9.21 4.63
N GLU A 203 -17.29 -9.02 3.73
CA GLU A 203 -17.72 -7.70 3.26
C GLU A 203 -18.39 -6.88 4.38
N ASP A 204 -19.18 -7.54 5.24
CA ASP A 204 -19.89 -6.88 6.34
C ASP A 204 -18.92 -6.42 7.46
N GLU A 205 -17.77 -7.09 7.58
CA GLU A 205 -16.71 -6.74 8.52
C GLU A 205 -15.63 -5.82 7.90
N LEU A 206 -15.76 -5.46 6.60
CA LEU A 206 -14.77 -4.74 5.80
C LEU A 206 -13.37 -5.39 5.84
N THR A 207 -13.31 -6.72 5.83
CA THR A 207 -12.05 -7.47 5.79
C THR A 207 -11.71 -8.03 4.41
N GLY A 208 -12.64 -7.97 3.47
CA GLY A 208 -12.50 -8.29 2.05
C GLY A 208 -13.56 -7.62 1.21
N ASN A 209 -13.38 -7.64 -0.10
CA ASN A 209 -14.34 -7.05 -1.05
C ASN A 209 -15.31 -8.08 -1.66
N GLY A 210 -15.28 -9.34 -1.20
CA GLY A 210 -16.13 -10.43 -1.69
C GLY A 210 -15.78 -10.93 -3.09
N ALA A 211 -14.74 -10.38 -3.74
CA ALA A 211 -14.37 -10.70 -5.10
C ALA A 211 -12.89 -11.10 -5.22
N ALA A 212 -12.53 -11.74 -6.33
CA ALA A 212 -11.14 -12.08 -6.59
C ALA A 212 -10.47 -10.99 -7.43
N ASP A 213 -9.35 -10.47 -6.95
CA ASP A 213 -8.52 -9.48 -7.63
C ASP A 213 -7.26 -10.12 -8.21
N TYR A 214 -6.88 -9.71 -9.42
CA TYR A 214 -5.75 -10.28 -10.14
C TYR A 214 -4.74 -9.21 -10.49
N SER A 215 -3.48 -9.40 -10.14
CA SER A 215 -2.40 -8.47 -10.48
C SER A 215 -1.30 -9.11 -11.29
N LEU A 216 -0.74 -8.33 -12.23
CA LEU A 216 0.42 -8.70 -13.03
C LEU A 216 1.36 -7.51 -13.11
N GLY A 217 2.64 -7.73 -12.85
CA GLY A 217 3.63 -6.66 -12.86
C GLY A 217 5.02 -7.15 -13.23
N ILE A 218 5.88 -6.17 -13.44
CA ILE A 218 7.31 -6.35 -13.66
C ILE A 218 8.06 -5.63 -12.55
N ALA A 219 9.09 -6.29 -12.02
CA ALA A 219 9.94 -5.77 -10.97
C ALA A 219 11.39 -5.80 -11.43
N TRP A 220 12.09 -4.69 -11.23
CA TRP A 220 13.52 -4.60 -11.36
C TRP A 220 14.13 -4.17 -10.03
N GLN A 221 15.24 -4.82 -9.68
CA GLN A 221 15.96 -4.50 -8.47
C GLN A 221 17.45 -4.62 -8.73
N ARG A 222 18.20 -3.67 -8.24
CA ARG A 222 19.64 -3.73 -8.27
C ARG A 222 20.18 -3.87 -6.88
N ASP A 223 20.78 -5.04 -6.63
CA ASP A 223 21.50 -5.34 -5.41
C ASP A 223 22.98 -5.04 -5.60
N SER A 224 23.65 -4.61 -4.57
CA SER A 224 25.11 -4.54 -4.61
C SER A 224 25.69 -5.94 -4.51
N ALA A 225 26.19 -6.45 -5.61
CA ALA A 225 26.92 -7.71 -5.65
C ALA A 225 28.26 -7.63 -4.91
N GLU A 226 28.77 -6.44 -4.63
CA GLU A 226 30.05 -6.22 -3.97
C GLU A 226 29.86 -5.52 -2.62
N ARG A 227 30.58 -6.00 -1.61
CA ARG A 227 30.54 -5.50 -0.22
C ARG A 227 30.90 -4.00 -0.05
N SER A 228 31.25 -3.30 -1.12
CA SER A 228 31.63 -1.88 -1.13
C SER A 228 30.48 -0.93 -1.50
N GLY A 229 29.40 -1.40 -2.11
CA GLY A 229 28.26 -0.55 -2.47
C GLY A 229 27.38 -0.24 -1.26
N ARG A 230 26.96 1.03 -1.14
CA ARG A 230 26.08 1.49 -0.05
C ARG A 230 24.64 1.70 -0.51
N TRP A 231 24.40 1.77 -1.80
CA TRP A 231 23.11 2.12 -2.38
C TRP A 231 22.43 0.92 -3.03
N SER A 232 21.16 0.85 -2.88
CA SER A 232 20.27 -0.08 -3.53
C SER A 232 19.14 0.66 -4.21
N ALA A 233 18.50 0.04 -5.20
CA ALA A 233 17.36 0.63 -5.89
C ALA A 233 16.41 -0.46 -6.37
N HIS A 234 15.13 -0.15 -6.41
CA HIS A 234 14.11 -0.99 -7.02
C HIS A 234 13.08 -0.14 -7.76
N VAL A 235 12.47 -0.75 -8.76
CA VAL A 235 11.33 -0.20 -9.49
C VAL A 235 10.39 -1.34 -9.81
N MET A 236 9.10 -1.12 -9.62
CA MET A 236 8.05 -2.04 -9.99
C MET A 236 6.90 -1.28 -10.64
N ALA A 237 6.21 -1.93 -11.55
CA ALA A 237 4.97 -1.42 -12.11
C ALA A 237 4.10 -2.59 -12.59
N GLY A 238 2.79 -2.37 -12.61
CA GLY A 238 1.86 -3.41 -13.03
C GLY A 238 0.45 -2.91 -13.22
N VAL A 239 -0.39 -3.85 -13.56
CA VAL A 239 -1.83 -3.69 -13.72
C VAL A 239 -2.55 -4.62 -12.76
N ILE A 240 -3.74 -4.21 -12.36
CA ILE A 240 -4.64 -5.00 -11.54
C ILE A 240 -5.99 -5.04 -12.24
N ARG A 241 -6.64 -6.20 -12.21
CA ARG A 241 -8.04 -6.36 -12.53
C ARG A 241 -8.80 -6.56 -11.23
N PHE A 242 -9.67 -5.63 -10.92
CA PHE A 242 -10.55 -5.70 -9.76
C PHE A 242 -11.72 -6.64 -10.06
N GLY A 243 -12.09 -7.46 -9.08
CA GLY A 243 -13.31 -8.25 -9.11
C GLY A 243 -14.55 -7.37 -8.92
N ALA A 244 -15.67 -7.82 -9.44
CA ALA A 244 -16.95 -7.17 -9.16
C ALA A 244 -17.36 -7.48 -7.72
N THR A 245 -17.62 -6.45 -6.92
CA THR A 245 -18.01 -6.55 -5.51
C THR A 245 -19.46 -6.14 -5.34
N ASP A 246 -20.14 -6.73 -4.36
CA ASP A 246 -21.48 -6.36 -3.93
C ASP A 246 -21.46 -5.44 -2.69
N LEU A 247 -20.29 -4.93 -2.30
CA LEU A 247 -20.14 -3.97 -1.18
C LEU A 247 -21.16 -2.83 -1.31
N PRO A 248 -21.96 -2.57 -0.28
CA PRO A 248 -22.94 -1.48 -0.28
C PRO A 248 -22.30 -0.15 -0.68
N ALA A 249 -23.00 0.62 -1.50
CA ALA A 249 -22.60 1.92 -2.01
C ALA A 249 -21.35 1.95 -2.92
N ILE A 250 -20.51 0.91 -2.95
CA ILE A 250 -19.23 0.88 -3.69
C ILE A 250 -19.31 -0.02 -4.92
N GLY A 251 -20.03 -1.14 -4.86
CA GLY A 251 -20.00 -2.17 -5.90
C GLY A 251 -20.26 -1.67 -7.31
N ALA A 252 -21.25 -0.79 -7.48
CA ALA A 252 -21.59 -0.22 -8.80
C ALA A 252 -20.56 0.78 -9.34
N ALA A 253 -19.69 1.32 -8.47
CA ALA A 253 -18.66 2.28 -8.80
C ALA A 253 -17.26 1.64 -8.91
N THR A 254 -17.14 0.31 -8.76
CA THR A 254 -15.85 -0.37 -8.88
C THR A 254 -15.36 -0.37 -10.32
N ARG A 255 -14.13 0.08 -10.52
CA ARG A 255 -13.43 0.02 -11.81
C ARG A 255 -13.02 -1.41 -12.13
N GLU A 256 -12.99 -1.79 -13.39
CA GLU A 256 -12.53 -3.13 -13.78
C GLU A 256 -11.00 -3.25 -13.75
N PHE A 257 -10.27 -2.18 -14.06
CA PHE A 257 -8.81 -2.19 -14.14
C PHE A 257 -8.20 -1.00 -13.45
N GLY A 258 -7.02 -1.23 -12.87
CA GLY A 258 -6.15 -0.21 -12.31
C GLY A 258 -4.69 -0.43 -12.67
N GLY A 259 -3.87 0.57 -12.41
CA GLY A 259 -2.43 0.52 -12.56
C GLY A 259 -1.73 0.92 -11.26
N TRP A 260 -0.52 0.45 -11.08
CA TRP A 260 0.31 0.82 -9.95
C TRP A 260 1.78 0.89 -10.35
N ALA A 261 2.54 1.70 -9.64
CA ALA A 261 4.00 1.78 -9.78
C ALA A 261 4.63 2.12 -8.43
N GLN A 262 5.85 1.66 -8.23
CA GLN A 262 6.67 2.08 -7.10
C GLN A 262 8.13 2.16 -7.49
N ALA A 263 8.87 3.03 -6.82
CA ALA A 263 10.30 3.15 -6.93
C ALA A 263 10.88 3.47 -5.55
N GLY A 264 12.04 2.89 -5.24
CA GLY A 264 12.68 3.15 -3.97
C GLY A 264 14.19 2.99 -4.02
N VAL A 265 14.81 3.55 -3.00
CA VAL A 265 16.25 3.52 -2.78
C VAL A 265 16.53 3.11 -1.34
N GLY A 266 17.61 2.38 -1.16
CA GLY A 266 18.16 2.06 0.16
C GLY A 266 19.58 2.62 0.28
N TRP A 267 19.91 3.08 1.49
CA TRP A 267 21.27 3.51 1.81
C TRP A 267 21.76 2.81 3.06
N ARG A 268 22.81 2.00 2.90
CA ARG A 268 23.43 1.28 4.00
C ARG A 268 24.25 2.21 4.86
N LEU A 269 23.67 2.63 5.98
CA LEU A 269 24.31 3.49 6.98
C LEU A 269 25.42 2.74 7.71
N THR A 270 25.16 1.50 8.13
CA THR A 270 26.10 0.59 8.80
C THR A 270 25.99 -0.81 8.18
N PRO A 271 26.88 -1.77 8.51
CA PRO A 271 26.73 -3.15 8.06
C PRO A 271 25.40 -3.84 8.45
N ARG A 272 24.67 -3.27 9.40
CA ARG A 272 23.41 -3.83 9.93
C ARG A 272 22.21 -2.94 9.74
N VAL A 273 22.37 -1.68 9.37
CA VAL A 273 21.29 -0.69 9.26
C VAL A 273 21.28 -0.10 7.87
N GLU A 274 20.14 -0.15 7.23
CA GLU A 274 19.86 0.45 5.93
C GLU A 274 18.68 1.41 6.08
N LEU A 275 18.83 2.64 5.61
CA LEU A 275 17.74 3.60 5.49
C LEU A 275 17.05 3.39 4.16
N LEU A 276 15.73 3.51 4.14
CA LEU A 276 14.88 3.21 2.99
C LEU A 276 13.98 4.40 2.67
N GLY A 277 13.89 4.73 1.40
CA GLY A 277 12.93 5.70 0.88
C GLY A 277 12.22 5.13 -0.34
N GLN A 278 10.90 5.29 -0.42
CA GLN A 278 10.06 4.72 -1.47
C GLN A 278 8.93 5.66 -1.84
N LEU A 279 8.66 5.78 -3.14
CA LEU A 279 7.43 6.37 -3.67
C LEU A 279 6.59 5.26 -4.27
N GLN A 280 5.29 5.31 -3.99
CA GLN A 280 4.30 4.39 -4.51
C GLN A 280 3.12 5.18 -5.05
N ALA A 281 2.64 4.81 -6.23
CA ALA A 281 1.46 5.38 -6.86
C ALA A 281 0.52 4.25 -7.29
N ALA A 282 -0.78 4.47 -7.13
CA ALA A 282 -1.81 3.54 -7.61
C ALA A 282 -3.03 4.32 -8.10
N SER A 283 -3.72 3.78 -9.10
CA SER A 283 -5.04 4.29 -9.48
C SER A 283 -6.08 3.88 -8.45
N SER A 284 -7.12 4.69 -8.32
CA SER A 284 -8.28 4.32 -7.51
C SER A 284 -8.99 3.08 -8.04
N PRO A 285 -9.45 2.17 -7.18
CA PRO A 285 -10.38 1.11 -7.55
C PRO A 285 -11.82 1.61 -7.73
N ILE A 286 -12.15 2.80 -7.24
CA ILE A 286 -13.51 3.35 -7.19
C ILE A 286 -13.62 4.51 -8.18
N ASP A 287 -14.69 4.55 -8.94
CA ASP A 287 -15.07 5.63 -9.86
C ASP A 287 -16.07 6.56 -9.18
N SER A 288 -15.58 7.70 -8.72
CA SER A 288 -16.34 8.68 -7.93
C SER A 288 -15.89 10.09 -8.28
N GLY A 289 -16.73 11.07 -7.94
CA GLY A 289 -16.44 12.49 -8.06
C GLY A 289 -15.60 13.06 -6.91
N LEU A 290 -15.48 12.34 -5.80
CA LEU A 290 -14.71 12.76 -4.63
C LEU A 290 -13.20 12.66 -4.88
N ASP A 291 -12.45 13.68 -4.47
CA ASP A 291 -10.98 13.69 -4.56
C ASP A 291 -10.37 12.57 -3.70
N ALA A 292 -10.95 12.24 -2.56
CA ALA A 292 -10.56 11.14 -1.67
C ALA A 292 -10.59 9.76 -2.35
N TRP A 293 -11.40 9.60 -3.39
CA TRP A 293 -11.41 8.41 -4.26
C TRP A 293 -10.47 8.55 -5.47
N GLY A 294 -9.55 9.52 -5.46
CA GLY A 294 -8.52 9.72 -6.47
C GLY A 294 -7.46 8.62 -6.49
N GLY A 295 -6.51 8.75 -7.41
CA GLY A 295 -5.32 7.91 -7.41
C GLY A 295 -4.37 8.34 -6.29
N SER A 296 -3.81 7.38 -5.55
CA SER A 296 -2.93 7.66 -4.41
C SER A 296 -1.46 7.79 -4.81
N VAL A 297 -0.75 8.69 -4.13
CA VAL A 297 0.72 8.80 -4.18
C VAL A 297 1.25 8.86 -2.76
N MET A 298 1.98 7.83 -2.32
CA MET A 298 2.52 7.72 -0.96
C MET A 298 4.03 7.78 -0.95
N LEU A 299 4.60 8.56 -0.04
CA LEU A 299 6.02 8.58 0.30
C LEU A 299 6.26 7.71 1.53
N GLY A 300 7.06 6.67 1.39
CA GLY A 300 7.49 5.81 2.48
C GLY A 300 8.91 6.10 2.92
N LEU A 301 9.13 6.23 4.22
CA LEU A 301 10.45 6.31 4.83
C LEU A 301 10.60 5.23 5.89
N GLY A 302 11.80 4.66 6.01
CA GLY A 302 12.00 3.60 6.98
C GLY A 302 13.45 3.15 7.14
N ALA A 303 13.61 2.10 7.93
CA ALA A 303 14.89 1.47 8.18
C ALA A 303 14.76 -0.05 8.20
N GLY A 304 15.76 -0.72 7.63
CA GLY A 304 15.97 -2.15 7.76
C GLY A 304 17.13 -2.45 8.71
N ILE A 305 16.91 -3.30 9.70
CA ILE A 305 17.87 -3.64 10.74
C ILE A 305 18.12 -5.14 10.71
N ASP A 306 19.36 -5.54 10.43
CA ASP A 306 19.75 -6.94 10.44
C ASP A 306 20.00 -7.43 11.88
N ILE A 307 19.19 -8.38 12.34
CA ILE A 307 19.25 -8.98 13.68
C ILE A 307 19.96 -10.33 13.56
N GLY A 308 21.19 -10.38 14.06
CA GLY A 308 22.04 -11.56 13.92
C GLY A 308 22.35 -11.87 12.45
N ARG A 309 22.29 -13.17 12.07
CA ARG A 309 22.61 -13.62 10.70
C ARG A 309 21.37 -14.00 9.88
N HIS A 310 20.21 -14.11 10.54
CA HIS A 310 19.05 -14.79 9.96
C HIS A 310 17.78 -13.94 9.90
N TYR A 311 17.71 -12.84 10.62
CA TYR A 311 16.50 -12.03 10.71
C TYR A 311 16.74 -10.61 10.25
N ARG A 312 15.71 -10.00 9.71
CA ARG A 312 15.66 -8.59 9.39
C ARG A 312 14.36 -7.99 9.94
N LEU A 313 14.50 -6.92 10.69
CA LEU A 313 13.42 -6.06 11.12
C LEU A 313 13.38 -4.86 10.17
N GLN A 314 12.21 -4.56 9.63
CA GLN A 314 11.92 -3.29 8.96
C GLN A 314 10.93 -2.52 9.81
N LEU A 315 11.19 -1.23 9.94
CA LEU A 315 10.30 -0.26 10.54
C LEU A 315 10.17 0.90 9.55
N GLY A 316 8.98 1.44 9.42
CA GLY A 316 8.76 2.57 8.53
C GLY A 316 7.39 3.18 8.73
N PHE A 317 7.18 4.25 8.01
CA PHE A 317 5.88 4.91 7.89
C PHE A 317 5.70 5.43 6.47
N THR A 318 4.46 5.70 6.10
CA THR A 318 4.10 6.40 4.87
C THR A 318 3.24 7.60 5.18
N GLU A 319 3.44 8.62 4.40
CA GLU A 319 2.67 9.85 4.34
C GLU A 319 2.05 9.98 2.96
N ASP A 320 0.90 10.58 2.93
CA ASP A 320 0.22 10.97 1.70
C ASP A 320 0.94 12.16 1.03
N VAL A 321 1.20 12.05 -0.27
CA VAL A 321 1.78 13.14 -1.07
C VAL A 321 0.68 13.93 -1.78
N ASP A 322 -0.41 13.26 -2.11
CA ASP A 322 -1.62 13.87 -2.68
C ASP A 322 -2.71 13.78 -1.60
N VAL A 323 -2.87 14.87 -0.88
CA VAL A 323 -3.67 14.95 0.35
C VAL A 323 -5.08 14.38 0.13
N GLU A 324 -5.57 13.60 1.10
CA GLU A 324 -6.90 12.97 1.16
C GLU A 324 -7.09 11.70 0.32
N THR A 325 -6.15 11.30 -0.53
CA THR A 325 -6.31 10.09 -1.37
C THR A 325 -5.83 8.79 -0.69
N SER A 326 -5.14 8.89 0.44
CA SER A 326 -4.65 7.77 1.23
C SER A 326 -4.70 8.08 2.73
N PRO A 327 -4.41 7.10 3.63
CA PRO A 327 -4.39 7.38 5.06
C PRO A 327 -3.42 8.51 5.42
N ASP A 328 -3.76 9.33 6.41
CA ASP A 328 -2.93 10.43 6.91
C ASP A 328 -1.52 9.95 7.23
N ILE A 329 -1.44 8.83 7.96
CA ILE A 329 -0.18 8.15 8.23
C ILE A 329 -0.41 6.64 8.32
N THR A 330 0.57 5.89 7.85
CA THR A 330 0.61 4.44 8.04
C THR A 330 1.95 4.03 8.63
N PHE A 331 1.93 3.41 9.80
CA PHE A 331 3.11 2.78 10.40
C PHE A 331 3.21 1.33 9.96
N MET A 332 4.44 0.84 9.74
CA MET A 332 4.69 -0.54 9.37
C MET A 332 5.83 -1.16 10.16
N LEU A 333 5.65 -2.43 10.48
CA LEU A 333 6.69 -3.32 11.00
C LEU A 333 6.67 -4.61 10.17
N ARG A 334 7.85 -5.07 9.77
CA ARG A 334 8.03 -6.40 9.18
C ARG A 334 9.21 -7.08 9.86
N LEU A 335 8.98 -8.27 10.36
CA LEU A 335 10.03 -9.18 10.83
C LEU A 335 10.10 -10.39 9.90
N GLY A 336 11.21 -10.55 9.22
CA GLY A 336 11.37 -11.64 8.26
C GLY A 336 12.67 -12.40 8.45
N ARG A 337 12.67 -13.67 7.99
CA ARG A 337 13.89 -14.45 7.85
C ARG A 337 14.61 -13.99 6.57
N ARG A 338 15.91 -13.73 6.70
CA ARG A 338 16.79 -13.26 5.62
C ARG A 338 17.26 -14.41 4.73
#